data_283ea317847004624ecd41c797911444
#
_entry.id   283ea317847004624ecd41c797911444
#
_cell.length_a   1.000
_cell.length_b   1.000
_cell.length_c   1.000
_cell.angle_alpha   90.00
_cell.angle_beta   90.00
_cell.angle_gamma   90.00
#
_symmetry.space_group_name_H-M   'P 1'
#
loop_
_entity.id
_entity.type
_entity.pdbx_description
1 polymer ?
#
loop_
_entity_poly.entity_id
_entity_poly.type
_entity_poly.pdbx_seq_one_letter_code
_entity_poly.pdbx_strand_id
1 'polypeptide(L)'
;MDQKNVRNFCIIAHIDHGKSTLADRILELTDTVEKREMKDQILDSMDLERERGITIKLNAVQLVYHAKDGQDYLFHLIDTPGHVDFTYEVSRSLAACDGAILVVDAAQGVQAQTLANVYLALENDLEILPVLNKVDLPSAQPEVVKKEIEDLIGLDCSEAVEISAKSGLNVDKVLEEIVHKLPSPKGDKEAPTQALVFDSFYDSYRGIIAFVSVKNGTIKPKDKIRFMATGAEYEVTEVGVRTPKEVVEDQLNCGDVGWVSAAIKNIEDVRVGDTITVASNPASEPLSGYREMHPMVYCGLYPVDNARYDDLKEALSKLKLNDAALHYEPETSQALGFGFRCGFLGLLHMDVVEERLEREYNLSLIATSPSVIYHVYKTDGTMEEIDNPSALPEPQKVDHIEEPYVKCDIMVPKEFVGPMMDLCQKKRGEYVDLQVLDDVRMMMVYQMPLSEIIYDFFDKMKSCTKGYASFDYEFSGYRTSSLVKMDILLNGQIVDALSTIVFRDFAYNRGNAMVVKLKDLIPKQQFEIPVQAAIGGKIIARTNIKALRKNVLAKCYGGDISRKKKLLEKQKEGKKRMKMVGSVEIPQEAFMAVLSMDDD
;
A
#
# COMPACT_ATOMS: atom_id res chain seq x y z
N MET A 1 -20.96 1.16 30.78
CA MET A 1 -20.14 0.19 31.54
C MET A 1 -19.08 0.94 32.35
N ASP A 2 -18.50 0.36 33.41
CA ASP A 2 -17.39 1.03 34.14
C ASP A 2 -16.15 1.02 33.26
N GLN A 3 -15.39 2.13 33.23
CA GLN A 3 -14.15 2.27 32.44
C GLN A 3 -13.13 1.17 32.77
N LYS A 4 -13.11 0.67 34.01
CA LYS A 4 -12.24 -0.45 34.42
C LYS A 4 -12.47 -1.73 33.64
N ASN A 5 -13.68 -1.92 33.12
CA ASN A 5 -14.09 -3.10 32.38
C ASN A 5 -14.02 -2.88 30.87
N VAL A 6 -13.36 -1.82 30.40
CA VAL A 6 -13.12 -1.55 28.97
C VAL A 6 -11.73 -2.03 28.59
N ARG A 7 -11.57 -2.62 27.39
CA ARG A 7 -10.29 -3.01 26.80
C ARG A 7 -10.25 -2.60 25.33
N ASN A 8 -9.32 -1.73 24.99
CA ASN A 8 -9.08 -1.27 23.63
C ASN A 8 -7.82 -1.95 23.10
N PHE A 9 -7.94 -2.81 22.12
CA PHE A 9 -6.82 -3.57 21.61
C PHE A 9 -6.91 -3.82 20.12
N CYS A 10 -5.75 -4.04 19.52
CA CYS A 10 -5.61 -4.47 18.14
C CYS A 10 -4.95 -5.85 18.05
N ILE A 11 -4.98 -6.43 16.86
CA ILE A 11 -4.26 -7.67 16.56
C ILE A 11 -3.15 -7.34 15.56
N ILE A 12 -1.90 -7.52 15.97
CA ILE A 12 -0.72 -7.37 15.10
C ILE A 12 -0.17 -8.75 14.74
N ALA A 13 0.12 -8.95 13.47
CA ALA A 13 0.61 -10.21 12.96
C ALA A 13 1.32 -10.00 11.61
N HIS A 14 2.19 -10.94 11.25
CA HIS A 14 2.64 -11.06 9.87
C HIS A 14 1.49 -11.58 8.96
N ILE A 15 1.63 -11.37 7.65
CA ILE A 15 0.70 -11.91 6.65
C ILE A 15 0.60 -13.42 6.85
N ASP A 16 -0.60 -13.97 6.71
CA ASP A 16 -0.90 -15.41 6.85
C ASP A 16 -0.66 -16.02 8.26
N HIS A 17 -0.30 -15.26 9.29
CA HIS A 17 -0.20 -15.78 10.66
C HIS A 17 -1.57 -16.04 11.32
N GLY A 18 -2.66 -15.64 10.67
CA GLY A 18 -4.03 -15.96 11.10
C GLY A 18 -4.73 -14.88 11.89
N LYS A 19 -4.37 -13.60 11.67
CA LYS A 19 -4.97 -12.42 12.28
C LYS A 19 -6.50 -12.39 12.10
N SER A 20 -6.98 -12.36 10.85
CA SER A 20 -8.42 -12.28 10.52
C SER A 20 -9.18 -13.51 11.02
N THR A 21 -8.56 -14.71 10.98
CA THR A 21 -9.15 -15.93 11.55
C THR A 21 -9.33 -15.85 13.07
N LEU A 22 -8.36 -15.24 13.78
CA LEU A 22 -8.49 -15.02 15.23
C LEU A 22 -9.59 -13.99 15.53
N ALA A 23 -9.66 -12.91 14.77
CA ALA A 23 -10.71 -11.91 14.89
C ALA A 23 -12.11 -12.52 14.70
N ASP A 24 -12.31 -13.37 13.69
CA ASP A 24 -13.56 -14.11 13.45
C ASP A 24 -13.94 -14.98 14.67
N ARG A 25 -12.95 -15.68 15.28
CA ARG A 25 -13.19 -16.51 16.46
C ARG A 25 -13.55 -15.69 17.71
N ILE A 26 -12.94 -14.52 17.88
CA ILE A 26 -13.30 -13.58 18.94
C ILE A 26 -14.77 -13.13 18.77
N LEU A 27 -15.18 -12.76 17.55
CA LEU A 27 -16.55 -12.38 17.23
C LEU A 27 -17.55 -13.52 17.51
N GLU A 28 -17.17 -14.75 17.18
CA GLU A 28 -18.00 -15.94 17.42
C GLU A 28 -18.17 -16.23 18.92
N LEU A 29 -17.07 -16.18 19.70
CA LEU A 29 -17.07 -16.49 21.13
C LEU A 29 -17.74 -15.42 21.99
N THR A 30 -17.84 -14.19 21.49
CA THR A 30 -18.56 -13.10 22.15
C THR A 30 -20.03 -13.00 21.72
N ASP A 31 -20.52 -13.96 20.92
CA ASP A 31 -21.88 -13.96 20.35
C ASP A 31 -22.27 -12.62 19.66
N THR A 32 -21.27 -11.85 19.22
CA THR A 32 -21.48 -10.53 18.58
C THR A 32 -22.13 -10.67 17.19
N VAL A 33 -21.89 -11.80 16.53
CA VAL A 33 -22.48 -12.15 15.23
C VAL A 33 -23.23 -13.46 15.36
N GLU A 34 -24.49 -13.49 14.89
CA GLU A 34 -25.26 -14.72 14.89
C GLU A 34 -24.57 -15.78 14.02
N LYS A 35 -24.50 -17.05 14.48
CA LYS A 35 -23.83 -18.16 13.78
C LYS A 35 -24.24 -18.33 12.32
N ARG A 36 -25.47 -17.97 11.97
CA ARG A 36 -25.97 -18.03 10.58
C ARG A 36 -25.46 -16.88 9.69
N GLU A 37 -25.00 -15.77 10.30
CA GLU A 37 -24.45 -14.61 9.59
C GLU A 37 -22.91 -14.64 9.52
N MET A 38 -22.28 -15.57 10.27
CA MET A 38 -20.84 -15.77 10.23
C MET A 38 -20.36 -16.16 8.83
N LYS A 39 -19.37 -15.45 8.36
CA LYS A 39 -18.61 -15.70 7.11
C LYS A 39 -17.14 -15.62 7.45
N ASP A 40 -16.32 -16.26 6.66
CA ASP A 40 -14.88 -16.12 6.79
C ASP A 40 -14.48 -14.64 6.54
N GLN A 41 -13.58 -14.12 7.37
CA GLN A 41 -13.08 -12.75 7.30
C GLN A 41 -14.21 -11.70 7.34
N ILE A 42 -15.06 -11.80 8.39
CA ILE A 42 -16.27 -10.95 8.50
C ILE A 42 -15.93 -9.46 8.69
N LEU A 43 -14.76 -9.13 9.26
CA LEU A 43 -14.28 -7.76 9.41
C LEU A 43 -13.74 -7.20 8.10
N ASP A 44 -13.27 -8.05 7.18
CA ASP A 44 -12.81 -7.63 5.87
C ASP A 44 -14.03 -7.27 5.00
N SER A 45 -14.34 -5.97 4.97
CA SER A 45 -15.57 -5.43 4.38
C SER A 45 -15.55 -5.40 2.85
N MET A 46 -14.35 -5.40 2.24
CA MET A 46 -14.15 -5.31 0.80
C MET A 46 -13.97 -6.71 0.19
N ASP A 47 -14.54 -6.93 -0.99
CA ASP A 47 -14.32 -8.18 -1.72
C ASP A 47 -12.83 -8.39 -2.03
N LEU A 48 -12.12 -7.30 -2.30
CA LEU A 48 -10.69 -7.29 -2.58
C LEU A 48 -9.85 -7.80 -1.39
N GLU A 49 -10.21 -7.44 -0.16
CA GLU A 49 -9.56 -7.95 1.07
C GLU A 49 -9.67 -9.48 1.15
N ARG A 50 -10.88 -9.99 0.92
CA ARG A 50 -11.17 -11.43 0.95
C ARG A 50 -10.48 -12.21 -0.17
N GLU A 51 -10.44 -11.65 -1.39
CA GLU A 51 -9.77 -12.28 -2.53
C GLU A 51 -8.26 -12.35 -2.35
N ARG A 52 -7.65 -11.30 -1.80
CA ARG A 52 -6.20 -11.21 -1.57
C ARG A 52 -5.77 -11.81 -0.23
N GLY A 53 -6.70 -12.09 0.68
CA GLY A 53 -6.42 -12.61 2.01
C GLY A 53 -5.69 -11.61 2.92
N ILE A 54 -5.83 -10.31 2.68
CA ILE A 54 -5.17 -9.24 3.44
C ILE A 54 -6.19 -8.21 3.89
N THR A 55 -6.07 -7.72 5.11
CA THR A 55 -6.82 -6.55 5.58
C THR A 55 -6.19 -5.29 4.98
N ILE A 56 -7.00 -4.47 4.34
CA ILE A 56 -6.60 -3.22 3.70
C ILE A 56 -7.11 -2.06 4.54
N LYS A 57 -8.38 -2.09 4.94
CA LYS A 57 -9.04 -1.04 5.68
C LYS A 57 -9.17 -1.37 7.16
N LEU A 58 -8.91 -0.37 7.96
CA LEU A 58 -9.10 -0.43 9.41
C LEU A 58 -10.58 -0.62 9.75
N ASN A 59 -10.87 -1.56 10.66
CA ASN A 59 -12.20 -1.80 11.20
C ASN A 59 -12.14 -1.82 12.73
N ALA A 60 -12.97 -0.99 13.37
CA ALA A 60 -13.13 -1.01 14.84
C ALA A 60 -14.48 -1.60 15.18
N VAL A 61 -14.50 -2.62 16.06
CA VAL A 61 -15.73 -3.31 16.46
C VAL A 61 -15.81 -3.40 17.98
N GLN A 62 -16.97 -3.07 18.52
CA GLN A 62 -17.29 -3.19 19.93
C GLN A 62 -17.92 -4.56 20.21
N LEU A 63 -17.45 -5.23 21.25
CA LEU A 63 -17.85 -6.56 21.68
C LEU A 63 -18.14 -6.55 23.17
N VAL A 64 -19.05 -7.39 23.63
CA VAL A 64 -19.28 -7.64 25.07
C VAL A 64 -18.79 -9.06 25.40
N TYR A 65 -17.87 -9.15 26.32
CA TYR A 65 -17.33 -10.43 26.79
C TYR A 65 -17.76 -10.72 28.22
N HIS A 66 -18.38 -11.89 28.45
CA HIS A 66 -18.75 -12.40 29.77
C HIS A 66 -17.61 -13.22 30.33
N ALA A 67 -16.77 -12.61 31.18
CA ALA A 67 -15.56 -13.23 31.70
C ALA A 67 -15.86 -14.27 32.81
N LYS A 68 -14.88 -15.15 33.04
CA LYS A 68 -14.98 -16.21 34.07
C LYS A 68 -15.06 -15.67 35.52
N ASP A 69 -14.66 -14.40 35.72
CA ASP A 69 -14.82 -13.70 37.00
C ASP A 69 -16.28 -13.27 37.28
N GLY A 70 -17.19 -13.49 36.32
CA GLY A 70 -18.60 -13.15 36.40
C GLY A 70 -18.92 -11.70 36.08
N GLN A 71 -17.97 -10.93 35.57
CA GLN A 71 -18.17 -9.55 35.10
C GLN A 71 -18.28 -9.48 33.60
N ASP A 72 -18.95 -8.45 33.11
CA ASP A 72 -19.01 -8.11 31.70
C ASP A 72 -17.91 -7.10 31.37
N TYR A 73 -17.18 -7.38 30.29
CA TYR A 73 -16.15 -6.51 29.74
C TYR A 73 -16.55 -6.00 28.37
N LEU A 74 -16.24 -4.74 28.13
CA LEU A 74 -16.43 -4.09 26.84
C LEU A 74 -15.10 -4.09 26.08
N PHE A 75 -15.05 -4.82 24.99
CA PHE A 75 -13.88 -4.90 24.13
C PHE A 75 -14.08 -4.04 22.89
N HIS A 76 -13.10 -3.20 22.57
CA HIS A 76 -12.99 -2.55 21.30
C HIS A 76 -11.83 -3.21 20.55
N LEU A 77 -12.17 -4.08 19.60
CA LEU A 77 -11.21 -4.70 18.69
C LEU A 77 -11.00 -3.80 17.48
N ILE A 78 -9.77 -3.36 17.29
CA ILE A 78 -9.36 -2.59 16.11
C ILE A 78 -8.55 -3.53 15.21
N ASP A 79 -9.13 -3.92 14.07
CA ASP A 79 -8.45 -4.76 13.10
C ASP A 79 -7.48 -3.94 12.28
N THR A 80 -6.22 -4.40 12.17
CA THR A 80 -5.10 -3.67 11.53
C THR A 80 -4.66 -4.38 10.26
N PRO A 81 -4.23 -3.65 9.22
CA PRO A 81 -3.52 -4.26 8.10
C PRO A 81 -2.24 -4.98 8.57
N GLY A 82 -1.81 -5.98 7.82
CA GLY A 82 -0.59 -6.74 8.13
C GLY A 82 0.57 -6.49 7.16
N HIS A 83 0.42 -5.63 6.15
CA HIS A 83 1.41 -5.41 5.10
C HIS A 83 2.19 -4.11 5.30
N VAL A 84 3.48 -4.09 4.93
CA VAL A 84 4.37 -2.94 5.08
C VAL A 84 3.83 -1.66 4.42
N ASP A 85 3.21 -1.76 3.26
CA ASP A 85 2.63 -0.59 2.56
C ASP A 85 1.51 0.10 3.36
N PHE A 86 0.93 -0.59 4.35
CA PHE A 86 -0.12 -0.08 5.23
C PHE A 86 0.37 0.23 6.65
N THR A 87 1.69 0.44 6.83
CA THR A 87 2.28 0.80 8.13
C THR A 87 1.64 2.04 8.75
N TYR A 88 1.15 2.97 7.91
CA TYR A 88 0.43 4.16 8.37
C TYR A 88 -0.92 3.80 9.02
N GLU A 89 -1.68 2.90 8.43
CA GLU A 89 -2.93 2.38 8.99
C GLU A 89 -2.67 1.64 10.29
N VAL A 90 -1.59 0.85 10.36
CA VAL A 90 -1.15 0.17 11.58
C VAL A 90 -0.85 1.18 12.68
N SER A 91 -0.04 2.20 12.41
CA SER A 91 0.32 3.23 13.38
C SER A 91 -0.92 3.95 13.95
N ARG A 92 -1.90 4.25 13.09
CA ARG A 92 -3.18 4.88 13.52
C ARG A 92 -3.98 3.97 14.44
N SER A 93 -4.06 2.70 14.11
CA SER A 93 -4.76 1.71 14.90
C SER A 93 -4.13 1.57 16.29
N LEU A 94 -2.80 1.48 16.34
CA LEU A 94 -2.05 1.36 17.58
C LEU A 94 -2.29 2.55 18.51
N ALA A 95 -2.25 3.78 18.00
CA ALA A 95 -2.50 4.97 18.83
C ALA A 95 -3.94 5.06 19.39
N ALA A 96 -4.91 4.36 18.78
CA ALA A 96 -6.26 4.28 19.28
C ALA A 96 -6.42 3.22 20.39
N CYS A 97 -5.47 2.29 20.53
CA CYS A 97 -5.48 1.16 21.47
C CYS A 97 -4.78 1.46 22.79
N ASP A 98 -4.94 0.54 23.75
CA ASP A 98 -4.24 0.50 25.03
C ASP A 98 -3.42 -0.81 25.15
N GLY A 99 -3.64 -1.78 24.25
CA GLY A 99 -2.90 -3.04 24.15
C GLY A 99 -2.93 -3.63 22.75
N ALA A 100 -2.04 -4.60 22.51
CA ALA A 100 -1.93 -5.32 21.25
C ALA A 100 -1.77 -6.83 21.46
N ILE A 101 -2.50 -7.64 20.69
CA ILE A 101 -2.30 -9.09 20.62
C ILE A 101 -1.29 -9.36 19.52
N LEU A 102 -0.14 -9.90 19.87
CA LEU A 102 0.89 -10.32 18.91
C LEU A 102 0.65 -11.77 18.53
N VAL A 103 0.19 -12.01 17.29
CA VAL A 103 -0.06 -13.36 16.78
C VAL A 103 1.15 -13.84 15.97
N VAL A 104 1.76 -14.93 16.42
CA VAL A 104 2.90 -15.56 15.73
C VAL A 104 2.53 -16.98 15.33
N ASP A 105 2.83 -17.35 14.09
CA ASP A 105 2.66 -18.71 13.59
C ASP A 105 3.68 -19.65 14.25
N ALA A 106 3.21 -20.68 14.96
CA ALA A 106 4.07 -21.63 15.66
C ALA A 106 4.94 -22.52 14.73
N ALA A 107 4.67 -22.50 13.42
CA ALA A 107 5.46 -23.23 12.43
C ALA A 107 6.46 -22.34 11.67
N GLN A 108 6.16 -21.02 11.52
CA GLN A 108 7.01 -20.08 10.79
C GLN A 108 7.85 -19.19 11.70
N GLY A 109 7.43 -18.96 12.96
CA GLY A 109 8.11 -18.11 13.93
C GLY A 109 8.02 -16.61 13.63
N VAL A 110 8.94 -15.84 14.19
CA VAL A 110 9.00 -14.37 14.02
C VAL A 110 9.43 -14.02 12.60
N GLN A 111 8.78 -13.03 12.01
CA GLN A 111 9.05 -12.52 10.65
C GLN A 111 9.40 -11.02 10.71
N ALA A 112 9.97 -10.45 9.63
CA ALA A 112 10.41 -9.05 9.60
C ALA A 112 9.29 -8.05 10.00
N GLN A 113 8.10 -8.22 9.43
CA GLN A 113 6.94 -7.38 9.76
C GLN A 113 6.46 -7.56 11.21
N THR A 114 6.69 -8.74 11.81
CA THR A 114 6.39 -8.95 13.22
C THR A 114 7.19 -7.99 14.09
N LEU A 115 8.49 -7.87 13.83
CA LEU A 115 9.39 -6.96 14.55
C LEU A 115 8.98 -5.50 14.34
N ALA A 116 8.74 -5.09 13.08
CA ALA A 116 8.33 -3.73 12.77
C ALA A 116 7.04 -3.33 13.50
N ASN A 117 6.02 -4.21 13.48
CA ASN A 117 4.75 -3.95 14.16
C ASN A 117 4.90 -3.92 15.69
N VAL A 118 5.78 -4.74 16.26
CA VAL A 118 6.06 -4.72 17.70
C VAL A 118 6.75 -3.41 18.11
N TYR A 119 7.74 -2.94 17.34
CA TYR A 119 8.39 -1.66 17.64
C TYR A 119 7.40 -0.49 17.58
N LEU A 120 6.51 -0.47 16.58
CA LEU A 120 5.43 0.52 16.50
C LEU A 120 4.47 0.45 17.71
N ALA A 121 4.17 -0.76 18.20
CA ALA A 121 3.34 -0.93 19.39
C ALA A 121 4.05 -0.40 20.65
N LEU A 122 5.35 -0.65 20.80
CA LEU A 122 6.16 -0.15 21.90
C LEU A 122 6.33 1.38 21.85
N GLU A 123 6.48 1.98 20.67
CA GLU A 123 6.49 3.44 20.51
C GLU A 123 5.19 4.11 20.97
N ASN A 124 4.07 3.38 20.94
CA ASN A 124 2.76 3.83 21.42
C ASN A 124 2.46 3.41 22.87
N ASP A 125 3.45 2.92 23.64
CA ASP A 125 3.31 2.46 25.01
C ASP A 125 2.22 1.37 25.20
N LEU A 126 2.03 0.49 24.22
CA LEU A 126 1.03 -0.57 24.30
C LEU A 126 1.55 -1.78 25.09
N GLU A 127 0.67 -2.37 25.91
CA GLU A 127 0.91 -3.70 26.47
C GLU A 127 0.74 -4.77 25.41
N ILE A 128 1.77 -5.62 25.22
CA ILE A 128 1.78 -6.62 24.15
C ILE A 128 1.52 -8.01 24.72
N LEU A 129 0.46 -8.66 24.23
CA LEU A 129 0.09 -10.02 24.62
C LEU A 129 0.53 -11.02 23.51
N PRO A 130 1.59 -11.82 23.72
CA PRO A 130 2.01 -12.81 22.73
C PRO A 130 1.06 -14.01 22.69
N VAL A 131 0.71 -14.44 21.47
CA VAL A 131 -0.16 -15.59 21.19
C VAL A 131 0.46 -16.43 20.07
N LEU A 132 0.63 -17.73 20.30
CA LEU A 132 1.17 -18.68 19.33
C LEU A 132 0.02 -19.37 18.60
N ASN A 133 -0.12 -19.12 17.31
CA ASN A 133 -1.19 -19.67 16.48
C ASN A 133 -0.72 -20.87 15.65
N LYS A 134 -1.69 -21.62 15.14
CA LYS A 134 -1.50 -22.80 14.28
C LYS A 134 -0.77 -23.96 14.96
N VAL A 135 -0.94 -24.11 16.27
CA VAL A 135 -0.32 -25.22 17.03
C VAL A 135 -0.85 -26.59 16.65
N ASP A 136 -1.94 -26.66 15.87
CA ASP A 136 -2.50 -27.86 15.27
C ASP A 136 -1.70 -28.39 14.07
N LEU A 137 -0.76 -27.63 13.54
CA LEU A 137 0.08 -28.05 12.42
C LEU A 137 1.16 -29.04 12.88
N PRO A 138 1.44 -30.12 12.11
CA PRO A 138 2.51 -31.07 12.45
C PRO A 138 3.92 -30.44 12.52
N SER A 139 4.12 -29.30 11.84
CA SER A 139 5.38 -28.54 11.82
C SER A 139 5.48 -27.51 12.94
N ALA A 140 4.45 -27.34 13.77
CA ALA A 140 4.46 -26.36 14.85
C ALA A 140 5.50 -26.69 15.91
N GLN A 141 6.26 -25.68 16.34
CA GLN A 141 7.28 -25.78 17.38
C GLN A 141 7.11 -24.65 18.42
N PRO A 142 6.06 -24.67 19.25
CA PRO A 142 5.71 -23.57 20.14
C PRO A 142 6.85 -23.15 21.06
N GLU A 143 7.55 -24.10 21.68
CA GLU A 143 8.65 -23.81 22.62
C GLU A 143 9.86 -23.12 21.94
N VAL A 144 10.12 -23.44 20.67
CA VAL A 144 11.17 -22.79 19.89
C VAL A 144 10.76 -21.34 19.58
N VAL A 145 9.50 -21.15 19.17
CA VAL A 145 8.98 -19.82 18.83
C VAL A 145 8.84 -18.91 20.05
N LYS A 146 8.48 -19.45 21.22
CA LYS A 146 8.49 -18.69 22.50
C LYS A 146 9.89 -18.12 22.77
N LYS A 147 10.88 -18.98 22.72
CA LYS A 147 12.27 -18.57 22.93
C LYS A 147 12.73 -17.56 21.89
N GLU A 148 12.32 -17.72 20.65
CA GLU A 148 12.62 -16.78 19.57
C GLU A 148 12.03 -15.38 19.84
N ILE A 149 10.78 -15.29 20.30
CA ILE A 149 10.16 -14.03 20.70
C ILE A 149 10.90 -13.40 21.88
N GLU A 150 11.29 -14.19 22.88
CA GLU A 150 12.07 -13.71 24.03
C GLU A 150 13.45 -13.19 23.60
N ASP A 151 14.15 -13.93 22.76
CA ASP A 151 15.52 -13.59 22.32
C ASP A 151 15.54 -12.37 21.37
N LEU A 152 14.58 -12.25 20.45
CA LEU A 152 14.55 -11.20 19.41
C LEU A 152 13.81 -9.93 19.84
N ILE A 153 12.76 -10.08 20.63
CA ILE A 153 11.85 -8.98 20.98
C ILE A 153 12.02 -8.59 22.45
N GLY A 154 12.40 -9.53 23.30
CA GLY A 154 12.51 -9.33 24.75
C GLY A 154 11.18 -9.43 25.50
N LEU A 155 10.13 -9.97 24.88
CA LEU A 155 8.84 -10.21 25.53
C LEU A 155 8.85 -11.55 26.28
N ASP A 156 8.37 -11.57 27.54
CA ASP A 156 8.17 -12.80 28.29
C ASP A 156 7.05 -13.65 27.66
N CYS A 157 7.40 -14.82 27.16
CA CYS A 157 6.49 -15.78 26.54
C CYS A 157 6.21 -17.01 27.39
N SER A 158 6.65 -17.04 28.67
CA SER A 158 6.44 -18.17 29.58
C SER A 158 4.97 -18.57 29.72
N GLU A 159 4.07 -17.62 29.69
CA GLU A 159 2.61 -17.79 29.76
C GLU A 159 1.90 -17.49 28.43
N ALA A 160 2.61 -17.46 27.30
CA ALA A 160 2.01 -17.20 26.01
C ALA A 160 0.96 -18.26 25.65
N VAL A 161 -0.23 -17.82 25.22
CA VAL A 161 -1.33 -18.74 24.91
C VAL A 161 -1.08 -19.42 23.56
N GLU A 162 -1.15 -20.76 23.59
CA GLU A 162 -1.02 -21.60 22.40
C GLU A 162 -2.41 -21.91 21.83
N ILE A 163 -2.68 -21.46 20.61
CA ILE A 163 -3.99 -21.55 19.99
C ILE A 163 -3.97 -22.19 18.61
N SER A 164 -5.14 -22.64 18.17
CA SER A 164 -5.46 -22.79 16.76
C SER A 164 -6.70 -21.96 16.46
N ALA A 165 -6.54 -20.79 15.86
CA ALA A 165 -7.64 -19.94 15.45
C ALA A 165 -8.59 -20.67 14.48
N LYS A 166 -8.04 -21.54 13.60
CA LYS A 166 -8.82 -22.34 12.66
C LYS A 166 -9.78 -23.30 13.35
N SER A 167 -9.33 -24.01 14.37
CA SER A 167 -10.16 -25.00 15.11
C SER A 167 -10.87 -24.40 16.32
N GLY A 168 -10.54 -23.16 16.73
CA GLY A 168 -11.05 -22.51 17.94
C GLY A 168 -10.35 -22.96 19.23
N LEU A 169 -9.31 -23.78 19.15
CA LEU A 169 -8.58 -24.30 20.31
C LEU A 169 -7.98 -23.16 21.14
N ASN A 170 -8.30 -23.12 22.45
CA ASN A 170 -7.78 -22.18 23.45
C ASN A 170 -8.03 -20.69 23.16
N VAL A 171 -8.88 -20.32 22.20
CA VAL A 171 -9.18 -18.91 21.92
C VAL A 171 -9.91 -18.24 23.10
N ASP A 172 -10.71 -19.01 23.85
CA ASP A 172 -11.34 -18.56 25.11
C ASP A 172 -10.28 -18.11 26.15
N LYS A 173 -9.12 -18.74 26.18
CA LYS A 173 -8.03 -18.33 27.08
C LYS A 173 -7.43 -16.98 26.68
N VAL A 174 -7.36 -16.70 25.38
CA VAL A 174 -6.89 -15.38 24.91
C VAL A 174 -7.82 -14.28 25.41
N LEU A 175 -9.15 -14.49 25.40
CA LEU A 175 -10.11 -13.52 25.91
C LEU A 175 -9.93 -13.28 27.42
N GLU A 176 -9.66 -14.32 28.19
CA GLU A 176 -9.34 -14.18 29.63
C GLU A 176 -8.02 -13.42 29.86
N GLU A 177 -6.96 -13.72 29.06
CA GLU A 177 -5.70 -12.98 29.17
C GLU A 177 -5.85 -11.50 28.82
N ILE A 178 -6.71 -11.16 27.85
CA ILE A 178 -7.06 -9.77 27.53
C ILE A 178 -7.66 -9.07 28.77
N VAL A 179 -8.57 -9.74 29.47
CA VAL A 179 -9.17 -9.19 30.70
C VAL A 179 -8.13 -8.93 31.78
N HIS A 180 -7.20 -9.87 31.98
CA HIS A 180 -6.25 -9.85 33.10
C HIS A 180 -5.00 -9.03 32.84
N LYS A 181 -4.45 -9.07 31.61
CA LYS A 181 -3.13 -8.48 31.30
C LYS A 181 -3.25 -7.11 30.60
N LEU A 182 -4.24 -6.91 29.74
CA LEU A 182 -4.34 -5.62 29.07
C LEU A 182 -4.92 -4.55 30.03
N PRO A 183 -4.35 -3.32 30.01
CA PRO A 183 -4.83 -2.25 30.87
C PRO A 183 -6.21 -1.75 30.43
N SER A 184 -6.95 -1.17 31.36
CA SER A 184 -8.12 -0.37 31.03
C SER A 184 -7.68 1.01 30.50
N PRO A 185 -8.49 1.67 29.66
CA PRO A 185 -8.19 3.00 29.15
C PRO A 185 -7.90 3.98 30.29
N LYS A 186 -6.82 4.75 30.11
CA LYS A 186 -6.46 5.86 31.01
C LYS A 186 -7.24 7.09 30.58
N GLY A 187 -7.56 7.98 31.53
CA GLY A 187 -8.20 9.26 31.24
C GLY A 187 -9.33 9.56 32.22
N ASP A 188 -9.80 10.82 32.18
CA ASP A 188 -10.81 11.35 33.10
C ASP A 188 -12.05 11.77 32.31
N LYS A 189 -13.21 11.22 32.72
CA LYS A 189 -14.51 11.53 32.12
C LYS A 189 -14.93 12.98 32.32
N GLU A 190 -14.49 13.61 33.42
CA GLU A 190 -14.83 14.99 33.77
C GLU A 190 -13.83 16.03 33.18
N ALA A 191 -12.72 15.57 32.59
CA ALA A 191 -11.76 16.45 31.95
C ALA A 191 -12.32 17.04 30.64
N PRO A 192 -11.69 18.14 30.11
CA PRO A 192 -12.00 18.62 28.77
C PRO A 192 -11.86 17.51 27.72
N THR A 193 -12.82 17.45 26.81
CA THR A 193 -12.89 16.38 25.82
C THR A 193 -11.67 16.41 24.89
N GLN A 194 -11.02 15.25 24.76
CA GLN A 194 -9.98 14.98 23.79
C GLN A 194 -10.28 13.62 23.15
N ALA A 195 -10.63 13.62 21.88
CA ALA A 195 -10.86 12.42 21.11
C ALA A 195 -9.94 12.41 19.87
N LEU A 196 -9.17 11.33 19.73
CA LEU A 196 -8.25 11.13 18.61
C LEU A 196 -9.01 10.63 17.40
N VAL A 197 -8.93 11.32 16.28
CA VAL A 197 -9.47 10.85 15.00
C VAL A 197 -8.48 9.85 14.40
N PHE A 198 -8.83 8.56 14.35
CA PHE A 198 -7.95 7.54 13.82
C PHE A 198 -8.34 7.06 12.41
N ASP A 199 -9.59 7.31 11.98
CA ASP A 199 -10.05 7.05 10.62
C ASP A 199 -11.22 7.96 10.27
N SER A 200 -11.61 8.01 8.98
CA SER A 200 -12.81 8.68 8.51
C SER A 200 -13.36 8.02 7.26
N PHE A 201 -14.65 8.15 7.02
CA PHE A 201 -15.26 7.76 5.75
C PHE A 201 -16.37 8.71 5.34
N TYR A 202 -16.66 8.73 4.05
CA TYR A 202 -17.72 9.54 3.50
C TYR A 202 -19.01 8.73 3.34
N ASP A 203 -20.08 9.24 3.93
CA ASP A 203 -21.44 8.76 3.72
C ASP A 203 -22.24 9.79 2.93
N SER A 204 -22.93 9.34 1.87
CA SER A 204 -23.66 10.24 0.96
C SER A 204 -24.80 11.03 1.62
N TYR A 205 -25.31 10.55 2.75
CA TYR A 205 -26.41 11.17 3.49
C TYR A 205 -25.95 11.96 4.71
N ARG A 206 -24.96 11.43 5.46
CA ARG A 206 -24.47 12.00 6.72
C ARG A 206 -23.24 12.88 6.55
N GLY A 207 -22.62 12.87 5.37
CA GLY A 207 -21.34 13.54 5.11
C GLY A 207 -20.15 12.73 5.65
N ILE A 208 -19.10 13.40 6.10
CA ILE A 208 -17.92 12.74 6.66
C ILE A 208 -18.22 12.29 8.07
N ILE A 209 -17.98 11.02 8.35
CA ILE A 209 -18.06 10.37 9.64
C ILE A 209 -16.64 10.14 10.13
N ALA A 210 -16.30 10.68 11.31
CA ALA A 210 -15.00 10.50 11.94
C ALA A 210 -15.04 9.34 12.92
N PHE A 211 -14.11 8.38 12.80
CA PHE A 211 -13.86 7.37 13.83
C PHE A 211 -12.92 7.94 14.89
N VAL A 212 -13.30 7.80 16.15
CA VAL A 212 -12.62 8.44 17.25
C VAL A 212 -12.36 7.47 18.41
N SER A 213 -11.20 7.65 19.07
CA SER A 213 -10.89 7.08 20.37
C SER A 213 -10.95 8.20 21.40
N VAL A 214 -11.92 8.15 22.31
CA VAL A 214 -12.13 9.20 23.33
C VAL A 214 -11.14 8.96 24.46
N LYS A 215 -10.12 9.79 24.55
CA LYS A 215 -9.08 9.68 25.59
C LYS A 215 -9.48 10.42 26.88
N ASN A 216 -10.20 11.54 26.78
CA ASN A 216 -10.73 12.29 27.93
C ASN A 216 -12.11 12.85 27.62
N GLY A 217 -12.91 13.09 28.64
CA GLY A 217 -14.22 13.74 28.53
C GLY A 217 -15.30 12.87 27.92
N THR A 218 -16.28 13.51 27.28
CA THR A 218 -17.43 12.85 26.63
C THR A 218 -17.83 13.63 25.38
N ILE A 219 -18.41 12.93 24.40
CA ILE A 219 -19.03 13.53 23.20
C ILE A 219 -20.45 13.03 23.08
N LYS A 220 -21.39 13.93 22.84
CA LYS A 220 -22.83 13.62 22.68
C LYS A 220 -23.48 14.43 21.56
N PRO A 221 -24.63 14.00 21.04
CA PRO A 221 -25.39 14.78 20.07
C PRO A 221 -25.69 16.20 20.57
N LYS A 222 -25.62 17.18 19.68
CA LYS A 222 -25.74 18.63 19.88
C LYS A 222 -24.54 19.30 20.55
N ASP A 223 -23.50 18.58 20.93
CA ASP A 223 -22.24 19.23 21.29
C ASP A 223 -21.65 19.93 20.07
N LYS A 224 -21.10 21.13 20.28
CA LYS A 224 -20.32 21.82 19.27
C LYS A 224 -18.88 21.38 19.42
N ILE A 225 -18.43 20.59 18.47
CA ILE A 225 -17.04 20.09 18.43
C ILE A 225 -16.15 21.00 17.61
N ARG A 226 -14.86 21.00 17.94
CA ARG A 226 -13.79 21.68 17.20
C ARG A 226 -12.70 20.69 16.88
N PHE A 227 -12.27 20.65 15.63
CA PHE A 227 -11.04 19.99 15.18
C PHE A 227 -9.85 20.91 15.50
N MET A 228 -8.89 20.45 16.30
CA MET A 228 -7.85 21.33 16.83
C MET A 228 -6.80 21.74 15.78
N ALA A 229 -6.50 20.88 14.80
CA ALA A 229 -5.54 21.17 13.75
C ALA A 229 -6.09 22.15 12.70
N THR A 230 -7.36 21.99 12.30
CA THR A 230 -7.98 22.83 11.27
C THR A 230 -8.73 24.03 11.83
N GLY A 231 -9.12 23.95 13.11
CA GLY A 231 -9.97 24.96 13.76
C GLY A 231 -11.44 24.92 13.34
N ALA A 232 -11.84 23.97 12.50
CA ALA A 232 -13.19 23.82 12.00
C ALA A 232 -14.15 23.40 13.13
N GLU A 233 -15.34 23.99 13.15
CA GLU A 233 -16.35 23.71 14.18
C GLU A 233 -17.64 23.17 13.56
N TYR A 234 -18.18 22.11 14.16
CA TYR A 234 -19.39 21.45 13.72
C TYR A 234 -20.27 21.04 14.91
N GLU A 235 -21.58 20.98 14.69
CA GLU A 235 -22.50 20.43 15.67
C GLU A 235 -22.68 18.93 15.44
N VAL A 236 -22.46 18.13 16.49
CA VAL A 236 -22.63 16.67 16.46
C VAL A 236 -24.10 16.33 16.23
N THR A 237 -24.39 15.61 15.18
CA THR A 237 -25.73 15.11 14.87
C THR A 237 -26.00 13.78 15.56
N GLU A 238 -25.03 12.85 15.46
CA GLU A 238 -25.13 11.50 16.00
C GLU A 238 -23.74 11.02 16.44
N VAL A 239 -23.74 10.16 17.43
CA VAL A 239 -22.56 9.38 17.85
C VAL A 239 -22.95 7.91 17.95
N GLY A 240 -21.99 7.02 17.84
CA GLY A 240 -22.28 5.60 17.97
C GLY A 240 -21.05 4.73 17.92
N VAL A 241 -21.27 3.43 17.93
CA VAL A 241 -20.27 2.37 17.89
C VAL A 241 -20.58 1.40 16.76
N ARG A 242 -19.68 0.51 16.47
CA ARG A 242 -19.85 -0.52 15.43
C ARG A 242 -19.79 -1.90 16.08
N THR A 243 -20.90 -2.69 15.93
CA THR A 243 -21.07 -4.03 16.51
C THR A 243 -21.51 -5.04 15.44
N PRO A 244 -20.78 -5.52 14.57
CA PRO A 244 -20.36 -5.17 13.23
C PRO A 244 -21.23 -4.18 12.47
N LYS A 245 -22.48 -4.02 12.85
CA LYS A 245 -23.38 -2.98 12.31
C LYS A 245 -23.23 -1.70 13.12
N GLU A 246 -23.47 -0.57 12.49
CA GLU A 246 -23.50 0.71 13.22
C GLU A 246 -24.67 0.76 14.20
N VAL A 247 -24.37 1.15 15.42
CA VAL A 247 -25.36 1.36 16.50
C VAL A 247 -25.19 2.78 16.99
N VAL A 248 -26.30 3.53 16.99
CA VAL A 248 -26.34 4.89 17.54
C VAL A 248 -26.38 4.81 19.05
N GLU A 249 -25.55 5.64 19.72
CA GLU A 249 -25.45 5.75 21.16
C GLU A 249 -25.88 7.16 21.64
N ASP A 250 -26.24 7.27 22.90
CA ASP A 250 -26.59 8.56 23.51
C ASP A 250 -25.35 9.44 23.69
N GLN A 251 -24.19 8.84 23.92
CA GLN A 251 -22.89 9.52 24.08
C GLN A 251 -21.71 8.54 23.97
N LEU A 252 -20.55 9.06 23.61
CA LEU A 252 -19.27 8.38 23.76
C LEU A 252 -18.56 8.92 25.00
N ASN A 253 -18.07 8.03 25.87
CA ASN A 253 -17.38 8.37 27.11
C ASN A 253 -15.86 8.19 26.94
N CYS A 254 -15.10 8.71 27.88
CA CYS A 254 -13.68 8.39 28.03
C CYS A 254 -13.45 6.87 28.01
N GLY A 255 -12.57 6.41 27.14
CA GLY A 255 -12.27 5.01 26.88
C GLY A 255 -13.08 4.37 25.75
N ASP A 256 -14.14 5.00 25.24
CA ASP A 256 -14.91 4.45 24.14
C ASP A 256 -14.20 4.69 22.79
N VAL A 257 -14.31 3.69 21.90
CA VAL A 257 -13.95 3.78 20.49
C VAL A 257 -15.24 3.73 19.68
N GLY A 258 -15.48 4.77 18.89
CA GLY A 258 -16.75 4.91 18.18
C GLY A 258 -16.65 5.86 16.98
N TRP A 259 -17.79 6.33 16.52
CA TRP A 259 -17.89 7.27 15.41
C TRP A 259 -18.72 8.50 15.76
N VAL A 260 -18.37 9.61 15.12
CA VAL A 260 -19.05 10.91 15.27
C VAL A 260 -19.49 11.40 13.89
N SER A 261 -20.77 11.72 13.75
CA SER A 261 -21.35 12.39 12.58
C SER A 261 -21.73 13.82 12.95
N ALA A 262 -21.31 14.78 12.12
CA ALA A 262 -21.56 16.21 12.32
C ALA A 262 -21.90 16.93 11.01
N ALA A 263 -22.45 16.22 10.03
CA ALA A 263 -22.81 16.73 8.69
C ALA A 263 -21.66 17.50 8.01
N ILE A 264 -20.43 17.03 8.18
CA ILE A 264 -19.22 17.65 7.65
C ILE A 264 -19.18 17.44 6.14
N LYS A 265 -19.07 18.53 5.39
CA LYS A 265 -19.09 18.49 3.91
C LYS A 265 -17.72 18.71 3.28
N ASN A 266 -16.84 19.44 3.96
CA ASN A 266 -15.51 19.71 3.46
C ASN A 266 -14.51 18.72 4.06
N ILE A 267 -13.85 17.95 3.20
CA ILE A 267 -12.89 16.93 3.58
C ILE A 267 -11.65 17.51 4.26
N GLU A 268 -11.22 18.70 3.85
CA GLU A 268 -10.02 19.33 4.38
C GLU A 268 -10.14 19.70 5.87
N ASP A 269 -11.39 19.74 6.38
CA ASP A 269 -11.67 20.07 7.77
C ASP A 269 -11.48 18.88 8.72
N VAL A 270 -11.42 17.64 8.19
CA VAL A 270 -11.20 16.42 8.97
C VAL A 270 -9.87 15.80 8.57
N ARG A 271 -8.93 15.82 9.49
CA ARG A 271 -7.64 15.16 9.29
C ARG A 271 -7.51 13.97 10.23
N VAL A 272 -7.09 12.86 9.68
CA VAL A 272 -6.73 11.71 10.53
C VAL A 272 -5.52 12.10 11.37
N GLY A 273 -5.54 11.77 12.66
CA GLY A 273 -4.54 12.22 13.64
C GLY A 273 -4.88 13.53 14.34
N ASP A 274 -5.96 14.21 13.92
CA ASP A 274 -6.43 15.41 14.62
C ASP A 274 -7.13 15.06 15.95
N THR A 275 -7.20 16.05 16.81
CA THR A 275 -7.92 15.96 18.07
C THR A 275 -9.24 16.72 18.00
N ILE A 276 -10.32 16.02 18.33
CA ILE A 276 -11.62 16.64 18.53
C ILE A 276 -11.74 17.07 19.99
N THR A 277 -12.16 18.31 20.20
CA THR A 277 -12.54 18.85 21.52
C THR A 277 -13.91 19.49 21.47
N VAL A 278 -14.58 19.62 22.63
CA VAL A 278 -15.89 20.30 22.73
C VAL A 278 -15.65 21.80 22.89
N ALA A 279 -16.21 22.61 22.00
CA ALA A 279 -15.94 24.05 21.92
C ALA A 279 -16.36 24.85 23.19
N SER A 280 -17.31 24.34 23.98
CA SER A 280 -17.74 24.98 25.24
C SER A 280 -16.74 24.78 26.39
N ASN A 281 -15.90 23.72 26.32
CA ASN A 281 -14.86 23.42 27.32
C ASN A 281 -13.66 22.80 26.56
N PRO A 282 -12.91 23.62 25.79
CA PRO A 282 -11.87 23.10 24.90
C PRO A 282 -10.65 22.62 25.69
N ALA A 283 -10.04 21.54 25.23
CA ALA A 283 -8.73 21.11 25.70
C ALA A 283 -7.66 22.14 25.34
N SER A 284 -6.64 22.28 26.19
CA SER A 284 -5.56 23.23 26.00
C SER A 284 -4.53 22.77 24.97
N GLU A 285 -4.34 21.45 24.83
CA GLU A 285 -3.33 20.85 23.95
C GLU A 285 -3.96 19.70 23.14
N PRO A 286 -3.56 19.51 21.87
CA PRO A 286 -3.95 18.36 21.11
C PRO A 286 -3.27 17.09 21.65
N LEU A 287 -3.85 15.94 21.37
CA LEU A 287 -3.16 14.66 21.55
C LEU A 287 -1.97 14.57 20.59
N SER A 288 -0.98 13.76 20.92
CA SER A 288 0.10 13.46 19.97
C SER A 288 -0.50 12.86 18.71
N GLY A 289 -0.40 13.61 17.59
CA GLY A 289 -0.91 13.19 16.30
C GLY A 289 0.05 12.25 15.59
N TYR A 290 -0.42 11.69 14.48
CA TYR A 290 0.42 10.89 13.59
C TYR A 290 1.41 11.77 12.82
N ARG A 291 2.54 11.18 12.42
CA ARG A 291 3.41 11.80 11.41
C ARG A 291 2.66 11.81 10.07
N GLU A 292 2.71 12.94 9.35
CA GLU A 292 2.26 12.96 7.96
C GLU A 292 3.16 12.01 7.15
N MET A 293 2.53 11.06 6.46
CA MET A 293 3.26 10.18 5.55
C MET A 293 3.31 10.82 4.17
N HIS A 294 4.49 10.86 3.60
CA HIS A 294 4.67 11.28 2.22
C HIS A 294 4.59 10.07 1.30
N PRO A 295 3.91 10.17 0.16
CA PRO A 295 3.93 9.11 -0.84
C PRO A 295 5.36 8.78 -1.26
N MET A 296 5.61 7.48 -1.47
CA MET A 296 6.92 6.98 -1.87
C MET A 296 6.95 6.54 -3.34
N VAL A 297 5.79 6.16 -3.87
CA VAL A 297 5.62 5.67 -5.24
C VAL A 297 4.62 6.55 -5.96
N TYR A 298 4.94 6.94 -7.18
CA TYR A 298 4.09 7.81 -8.00
C TYR A 298 3.82 7.17 -9.35
N CYS A 299 2.58 7.22 -9.82
CA CYS A 299 2.25 6.88 -11.19
C CYS A 299 1.18 7.81 -11.76
N GLY A 300 1.13 7.94 -13.08
CA GLY A 300 0.03 8.62 -13.76
C GLY A 300 -1.13 7.64 -14.00
N LEU A 301 -2.35 8.03 -13.63
CA LEU A 301 -3.57 7.29 -13.92
C LEU A 301 -4.39 8.04 -14.98
N TYR A 302 -4.68 7.36 -16.07
CA TYR A 302 -5.40 7.94 -17.22
C TYR A 302 -6.61 7.09 -17.56
N PRO A 303 -7.78 7.69 -17.83
CA PRO A 303 -8.93 6.93 -18.30
C PRO A 303 -8.67 6.47 -19.75
N VAL A 304 -9.02 5.23 -20.08
CA VAL A 304 -8.91 4.71 -21.45
C VAL A 304 -9.75 5.56 -22.41
N ASP A 305 -10.91 6.02 -21.97
CA ASP A 305 -11.74 6.99 -22.68
C ASP A 305 -11.58 8.38 -22.03
N ASN A 306 -10.94 9.30 -22.73
CA ASN A 306 -10.70 10.67 -22.27
C ASN A 306 -12.00 11.43 -21.90
N ALA A 307 -13.17 11.03 -22.42
CA ALA A 307 -14.46 11.60 -22.02
C ALA A 307 -14.81 11.33 -20.55
N ARG A 308 -14.15 10.33 -19.92
CA ARG A 308 -14.36 9.95 -18.52
C ARG A 308 -13.37 10.60 -17.53
N TYR A 309 -12.67 11.65 -17.93
CA TYR A 309 -11.76 12.40 -17.05
C TYR A 309 -12.44 12.92 -15.79
N ASP A 310 -13.63 13.51 -15.94
CA ASP A 310 -14.40 14.04 -14.81
C ASP A 310 -14.88 12.92 -13.86
N ASP A 311 -15.22 11.73 -14.40
CA ASP A 311 -15.58 10.56 -13.61
C ASP A 311 -14.38 10.10 -12.77
N LEU A 312 -13.17 10.06 -13.35
CA LEU A 312 -11.95 9.71 -12.64
C LEU A 312 -11.64 10.73 -11.54
N LYS A 313 -11.79 12.02 -11.81
CA LYS A 313 -11.62 13.08 -10.82
C LYS A 313 -12.55 12.91 -9.62
N GLU A 314 -13.83 12.63 -9.89
CA GLU A 314 -14.82 12.41 -8.84
C GLU A 314 -14.51 11.15 -8.03
N ALA A 315 -14.11 10.05 -8.69
CA ALA A 315 -13.73 8.81 -8.05
C ALA A 315 -12.50 8.97 -7.14
N LEU A 316 -11.43 9.63 -7.62
CA LEU A 316 -10.25 9.94 -6.82
C LEU A 316 -10.59 10.82 -5.61
N SER A 317 -11.46 11.83 -5.79
CA SER A 317 -11.93 12.66 -4.68
C SER A 317 -12.65 11.84 -3.61
N LYS A 318 -13.51 10.91 -4.02
CA LYS A 318 -14.22 10.01 -3.09
C LYS A 318 -13.28 9.00 -2.41
N LEU A 319 -12.31 8.45 -3.15
CA LEU A 319 -11.32 7.55 -2.56
C LEU A 319 -10.46 8.25 -1.52
N LYS A 320 -9.99 9.47 -1.81
CA LYS A 320 -9.19 10.28 -0.88
C LYS A 320 -9.91 10.54 0.45
N LEU A 321 -11.26 10.56 0.45
CA LEU A 321 -12.06 10.66 1.67
C LEU A 321 -11.86 9.46 2.61
N ASN A 322 -11.63 8.29 2.01
CA ASN A 322 -11.52 7.02 2.73
C ASN A 322 -10.07 6.54 2.85
N ASP A 323 -9.14 7.27 2.20
CA ASP A 323 -7.72 6.92 2.11
C ASP A 323 -6.88 8.21 2.19
N ALA A 324 -6.51 8.56 3.41
CA ALA A 324 -5.76 9.79 3.70
C ALA A 324 -4.34 9.79 3.11
N ALA A 325 -3.80 8.61 2.76
CA ALA A 325 -2.48 8.44 2.18
C ALA A 325 -2.46 8.71 0.67
N LEU A 326 -3.62 8.66 0.01
CA LEU A 326 -3.73 8.93 -1.43
C LEU A 326 -3.54 10.42 -1.73
N HIS A 327 -2.53 10.72 -2.55
CA HIS A 327 -2.31 12.05 -3.11
C HIS A 327 -2.56 12.01 -4.61
N TYR A 328 -3.16 13.05 -5.17
CA TYR A 328 -3.33 13.16 -6.61
C TYR A 328 -3.39 14.62 -7.05
N GLU A 329 -2.84 14.86 -8.22
CA GLU A 329 -2.87 16.15 -8.90
C GLU A 329 -3.13 15.98 -10.40
N PRO A 330 -3.70 16.98 -11.08
CA PRO A 330 -3.95 16.91 -12.53
C PRO A 330 -2.64 16.77 -13.31
N GLU A 331 -2.62 15.83 -14.26
CA GLU A 331 -1.49 15.61 -15.15
C GLU A 331 -1.98 15.52 -16.60
N THR A 332 -1.09 15.87 -17.54
CA THR A 332 -1.37 15.78 -18.98
C THR A 332 -0.22 15.06 -19.68
N SER A 333 -0.56 14.00 -20.41
CA SER A 333 0.35 13.27 -21.29
C SER A 333 0.03 13.57 -22.75
N GLN A 334 1.05 13.72 -23.59
CA GLN A 334 0.85 13.88 -25.03
C GLN A 334 0.30 12.60 -25.67
N ALA A 335 0.64 11.43 -25.09
CA ALA A 335 0.20 10.13 -25.60
C ALA A 335 -1.18 9.72 -25.08
N LEU A 336 -1.49 10.02 -23.80
CA LEU A 336 -2.67 9.50 -23.09
C LEU A 336 -3.76 10.56 -22.83
N GLY A 337 -3.45 11.86 -23.03
CA GLY A 337 -4.37 12.96 -22.78
C GLY A 337 -4.38 13.41 -21.32
N PHE A 338 -5.58 13.72 -20.79
CA PHE A 338 -5.75 14.20 -19.43
C PHE A 338 -5.88 13.05 -18.44
N GLY A 339 -5.20 13.16 -17.30
CA GLY A 339 -5.20 12.19 -16.21
C GLY A 339 -4.79 12.82 -14.89
N PHE A 340 -4.35 11.99 -13.97
CA PHE A 340 -3.87 12.42 -12.66
C PHE A 340 -2.56 11.74 -12.31
N ARG A 341 -1.62 12.52 -11.78
CA ARG A 341 -0.45 12.02 -11.10
C ARG A 341 -0.86 11.64 -9.69
N CYS A 342 -0.71 10.37 -9.34
CA CYS A 342 -1.11 9.82 -8.05
C CYS A 342 0.12 9.37 -7.28
N GLY A 343 0.12 9.66 -5.98
CA GLY A 343 1.14 9.23 -5.02
C GLY A 343 0.58 8.20 -4.05
N PHE A 344 1.37 7.15 -3.80
CA PHE A 344 1.02 5.97 -3.00
C PHE A 344 2.10 5.65 -1.99
N LEU A 345 1.76 4.95 -0.91
CA LEU A 345 2.71 4.50 0.10
C LEU A 345 3.64 3.40 -0.43
N GLY A 346 3.14 2.54 -1.32
CA GLY A 346 3.89 1.46 -1.94
C GLY A 346 3.13 0.88 -3.13
N LEU A 347 3.64 -0.23 -3.69
CA LEU A 347 3.04 -0.87 -4.86
C LEU A 347 1.70 -1.53 -4.56
N LEU A 348 1.59 -2.22 -3.43
CA LEU A 348 0.32 -2.86 -3.06
C LEU A 348 -0.77 -1.81 -2.84
N HIS A 349 -0.41 -0.66 -2.25
CA HIS A 349 -1.35 0.45 -2.10
C HIS A 349 -1.79 0.97 -3.48
N MET A 350 -0.86 1.12 -4.44
CA MET A 350 -1.17 1.51 -5.83
C MET A 350 -2.14 0.53 -6.48
N ASP A 351 -1.84 -0.77 -6.42
CA ASP A 351 -2.68 -1.83 -7.01
C ASP A 351 -4.09 -1.84 -6.40
N VAL A 352 -4.19 -1.66 -5.08
CA VAL A 352 -5.48 -1.60 -4.38
C VAL A 352 -6.30 -0.40 -4.84
N VAL A 353 -5.70 0.77 -4.96
CA VAL A 353 -6.40 1.99 -5.41
C VAL A 353 -6.85 1.84 -6.88
N GLU A 354 -6.00 1.31 -7.75
CA GLU A 354 -6.34 1.05 -9.15
C GLU A 354 -7.51 0.07 -9.27
N GLU A 355 -7.46 -1.05 -8.57
CA GLU A 355 -8.51 -2.06 -8.60
C GLU A 355 -9.83 -1.56 -7.99
N ARG A 356 -9.78 -0.69 -6.97
CA ARG A 356 -10.95 -0.02 -6.43
C ARG A 356 -11.58 0.95 -7.43
N LEU A 357 -10.77 1.75 -8.14
CA LEU A 357 -11.24 2.64 -9.20
C LEU A 357 -11.94 1.85 -10.32
N GLU A 358 -11.41 0.69 -10.68
CA GLU A 358 -12.01 -0.18 -11.68
C GLU A 358 -13.32 -0.82 -11.19
N ARG A 359 -13.34 -1.41 -9.99
CA ARG A 359 -14.49 -2.18 -9.49
C ARG A 359 -15.61 -1.30 -8.91
N GLU A 360 -15.26 -0.32 -8.06
CA GLU A 360 -16.26 0.51 -7.37
C GLU A 360 -16.83 1.61 -8.27
N TYR A 361 -16.01 2.14 -9.20
CA TYR A 361 -16.39 3.27 -10.07
C TYR A 361 -16.51 2.88 -11.55
N ASN A 362 -16.29 1.60 -11.87
CA ASN A 362 -16.37 1.05 -13.23
C ASN A 362 -15.53 1.86 -14.24
N LEU A 363 -14.31 2.23 -13.86
CA LEU A 363 -13.36 2.96 -14.68
C LEU A 363 -12.39 1.97 -15.32
N SER A 364 -12.09 2.15 -16.61
CA SER A 364 -10.96 1.45 -17.26
C SER A 364 -9.79 2.42 -17.32
N LEU A 365 -8.68 2.05 -16.71
CA LEU A 365 -7.55 2.94 -16.48
C LEU A 365 -6.28 2.45 -17.20
N ILE A 366 -5.41 3.38 -17.51
CA ILE A 366 -4.01 3.14 -17.92
C ILE A 366 -3.13 3.72 -16.83
N ALA A 367 -2.37 2.86 -16.16
CA ALA A 367 -1.33 3.27 -15.24
C ALA A 367 0.00 3.43 -16.00
N THR A 368 0.73 4.50 -15.72
CA THR A 368 2.11 4.66 -16.22
C THR A 368 3.09 3.90 -15.32
N SER A 369 4.33 3.75 -15.78
CA SER A 369 5.38 3.15 -14.96
C SER A 369 5.51 3.88 -13.61
N PRO A 370 5.52 3.16 -12.47
CA PRO A 370 5.75 3.79 -11.18
C PRO A 370 7.13 4.43 -11.12
N SER A 371 7.22 5.54 -10.42
CA SER A 371 8.45 6.30 -10.19
C SER A 371 8.53 6.72 -8.74
N VAL A 372 9.72 7.16 -8.33
CA VAL A 372 9.98 7.75 -7.02
C VAL A 372 10.20 9.25 -7.17
N ILE A 373 10.23 10.00 -6.07
CA ILE A 373 10.68 11.40 -6.10
C ILE A 373 12.20 11.43 -6.21
N TYR A 374 12.69 12.21 -7.16
CA TYR A 374 14.11 12.51 -7.33
C TYR A 374 14.38 13.96 -6.93
N HIS A 375 15.46 14.22 -6.19
CA HIS A 375 15.95 15.58 -5.95
C HIS A 375 16.94 15.94 -7.08
N VAL A 376 16.54 16.87 -7.92
CA VAL A 376 17.37 17.32 -9.04
C VAL A 376 18.00 18.66 -8.70
N TYR A 377 19.31 18.66 -8.53
CA TYR A 377 20.10 19.86 -8.31
C TYR A 377 20.52 20.44 -9.64
N LYS A 378 20.14 21.70 -9.86
CA LYS A 378 20.46 22.41 -11.10
C LYS A 378 21.78 23.17 -10.98
N THR A 379 22.40 23.45 -12.12
CA THR A 379 23.66 24.22 -12.22
C THR A 379 23.53 25.66 -11.71
N ASP A 380 22.32 26.19 -11.55
CA ASP A 380 22.03 27.49 -10.94
C ASP A 380 21.94 27.45 -9.40
N GLY A 381 22.12 26.27 -8.79
CA GLY A 381 22.07 26.05 -7.36
C GLY A 381 20.68 25.81 -6.79
N THR A 382 19.64 25.73 -7.63
CA THR A 382 18.29 25.39 -7.20
C THR A 382 18.09 23.87 -7.15
N MET A 383 17.30 23.39 -6.18
CA MET A 383 16.85 22.01 -6.08
C MET A 383 15.37 21.94 -6.45
N GLU A 384 15.01 20.91 -7.19
CA GLU A 384 13.64 20.65 -7.62
C GLU A 384 13.32 19.18 -7.39
N GLU A 385 12.17 18.91 -6.79
CA GLU A 385 11.64 17.55 -6.64
C GLU A 385 10.92 17.14 -7.91
N ILE A 386 11.31 15.99 -8.45
CA ILE A 386 10.76 15.46 -9.71
C ILE A 386 10.31 14.04 -9.50
N ASP A 387 9.03 13.81 -9.66
CA ASP A 387 8.38 12.50 -9.63
C ASP A 387 8.02 11.98 -11.04
N ASN A 388 7.90 12.89 -12.02
CA ASN A 388 7.58 12.58 -13.41
C ASN A 388 8.84 12.69 -14.30
N PRO A 389 9.25 11.60 -15.00
CA PRO A 389 10.38 11.63 -15.92
C PRO A 389 10.30 12.72 -16.99
N SER A 390 9.08 13.10 -17.41
CA SER A 390 8.90 14.14 -18.43
C SER A 390 9.27 15.53 -17.95
N ALA A 391 9.23 15.79 -16.62
CA ALA A 391 9.61 17.05 -16.00
C ALA A 391 11.13 17.19 -15.80
N LEU A 392 11.93 16.13 -16.05
CA LEU A 392 13.38 16.19 -15.85
C LEU A 392 14.02 17.24 -16.77
N PRO A 393 14.80 18.22 -16.21
CA PRO A 393 15.48 19.22 -17.00
C PRO A 393 16.48 18.62 -18.00
N GLU A 394 16.83 19.42 -19.00
CA GLU A 394 17.89 19.05 -19.94
C GLU A 394 19.22 18.74 -19.21
N PRO A 395 19.97 17.71 -19.62
CA PRO A 395 21.20 17.26 -18.94
C PRO A 395 22.22 18.38 -18.66
N GLN A 396 22.23 19.43 -19.50
CA GLN A 396 23.15 20.58 -19.34
C GLN A 396 22.80 21.49 -18.17
N LYS A 397 21.54 21.46 -17.69
CA LYS A 397 21.05 22.26 -16.56
C LYS A 397 21.09 21.49 -15.23
N VAL A 398 21.43 20.19 -15.28
CA VAL A 398 21.50 19.32 -14.11
C VAL A 398 22.94 19.22 -13.64
N ASP A 399 23.19 19.51 -12.37
CA ASP A 399 24.47 19.29 -11.70
C ASP A 399 24.56 17.83 -11.24
N HIS A 400 23.64 17.40 -10.38
CA HIS A 400 23.50 16.00 -9.95
C HIS A 400 22.05 15.67 -9.60
N ILE A 401 21.76 14.36 -9.50
CA ILE A 401 20.45 13.85 -9.11
C ILE A 401 20.64 12.95 -7.91
N GLU A 402 19.76 13.12 -6.92
CA GLU A 402 19.65 12.22 -5.78
C GLU A 402 18.39 11.37 -5.88
N GLU A 403 18.49 10.11 -5.49
CA GLU A 403 17.37 9.18 -5.40
C GLU A 403 17.14 8.73 -3.96
N PRO A 404 15.88 8.36 -3.59
CA PRO A 404 15.58 7.87 -2.27
C PRO A 404 16.18 6.48 -2.05
N TYR A 405 16.84 6.31 -0.91
CA TYR A 405 17.35 5.04 -0.41
C TYR A 405 16.52 4.56 0.77
N VAL A 406 16.42 3.27 0.89
CA VAL A 406 15.76 2.59 2.01
C VAL A 406 16.71 1.60 2.67
N LYS A 407 16.57 1.46 3.99
CA LYS A 407 17.16 0.38 4.74
C LYS A 407 16.21 -0.82 4.63
N CYS A 408 16.74 -1.94 4.20
CA CYS A 408 16.00 -3.17 3.98
C CYS A 408 16.43 -4.22 5.00
N ASP A 409 15.48 -4.75 5.76
CA ASP A 409 15.65 -5.85 6.68
C ASP A 409 15.03 -7.12 6.06
N ILE A 410 15.87 -8.08 5.69
CA ILE A 410 15.50 -9.29 4.94
C ILE A 410 15.77 -10.50 5.81
N MET A 411 14.72 -11.17 6.28
CA MET A 411 14.85 -12.45 6.97
C MET A 411 14.80 -13.60 5.97
N VAL A 412 15.78 -14.49 6.05
CA VAL A 412 15.94 -15.57 5.09
C VAL A 412 16.58 -16.81 5.72
N PRO A 413 16.14 -18.04 5.36
CA PRO A 413 16.85 -19.25 5.77
C PRO A 413 18.29 -19.27 5.26
N LYS A 414 19.21 -19.82 6.05
CA LYS A 414 20.66 -19.87 5.74
C LYS A 414 20.97 -20.38 4.32
N GLU A 415 20.21 -21.34 3.82
CA GLU A 415 20.40 -21.91 2.48
C GLU A 415 20.14 -20.93 1.34
N PHE A 416 19.34 -19.87 1.57
CA PHE A 416 18.98 -18.86 0.56
C PHE A 416 19.76 -17.54 0.70
N VAL A 417 20.67 -17.42 1.67
CA VAL A 417 21.50 -16.21 1.86
C VAL A 417 22.28 -15.86 0.58
N GLY A 418 22.92 -16.85 -0.04
CA GLY A 418 23.67 -16.63 -1.29
C GLY A 418 22.81 -16.08 -2.44
N PRO A 419 21.73 -16.77 -2.84
CA PRO A 419 20.81 -16.27 -3.85
C PRO A 419 20.23 -14.88 -3.53
N MET A 420 19.96 -14.60 -2.24
CA MET A 420 19.44 -13.29 -1.83
C MET A 420 20.49 -12.18 -1.91
N MET A 421 21.75 -12.47 -1.53
CA MET A 421 22.88 -11.55 -1.72
C MET A 421 23.06 -11.18 -3.19
N ASP A 422 23.01 -12.18 -4.07
CA ASP A 422 23.13 -11.97 -5.53
C ASP A 422 21.99 -11.08 -6.06
N LEU A 423 20.76 -11.27 -5.57
CA LEU A 423 19.62 -10.43 -5.93
C LEU A 423 19.83 -9.00 -5.47
N CYS A 424 20.18 -8.78 -4.20
CA CYS A 424 20.43 -7.44 -3.65
C CYS A 424 21.55 -6.72 -4.41
N GLN A 425 22.63 -7.43 -4.73
CA GLN A 425 23.74 -6.85 -5.49
C GLN A 425 23.32 -6.44 -6.92
N LYS A 426 22.53 -7.26 -7.61
CA LYS A 426 21.97 -6.92 -8.93
C LYS A 426 21.06 -5.70 -8.89
N LYS A 427 20.43 -5.45 -7.75
CA LYS A 427 19.54 -4.31 -7.47
C LYS A 427 20.27 -3.15 -6.78
N ARG A 428 21.58 -3.03 -6.97
CA ARG A 428 22.42 -1.95 -6.42
C ARG A 428 22.41 -1.86 -4.89
N GLY A 429 22.06 -2.96 -4.21
CA GLY A 429 22.04 -3.02 -2.76
C GLY A 429 23.45 -2.95 -2.19
N GLU A 430 23.63 -2.09 -1.18
CA GLU A 430 24.85 -1.98 -0.38
C GLU A 430 24.67 -2.82 0.88
N TYR A 431 25.51 -3.80 1.05
CA TYR A 431 25.51 -4.65 2.25
C TYR A 431 25.87 -3.83 3.50
N VAL A 432 25.09 -3.98 4.56
CA VAL A 432 25.31 -3.31 5.84
C VAL A 432 25.69 -4.32 6.92
N ASP A 433 24.83 -5.34 7.13
CA ASP A 433 25.03 -6.30 8.22
C ASP A 433 24.37 -7.65 7.89
N LEU A 434 24.83 -8.70 8.60
CA LEU A 434 24.27 -10.05 8.55
C LEU A 434 24.20 -10.62 9.97
N GLN A 435 23.02 -10.71 10.51
CA GLN A 435 22.76 -11.17 11.86
C GLN A 435 22.23 -12.61 11.85
N VAL A 436 22.76 -13.44 12.73
CA VAL A 436 22.23 -14.79 12.96
C VAL A 436 21.08 -14.67 13.93
N LEU A 437 19.85 -14.93 13.48
CA LEU A 437 18.68 -14.90 14.33
C LEU A 437 18.55 -16.20 15.13
N ASP A 438 18.70 -17.33 14.44
CA ASP A 438 18.64 -18.67 15.02
C ASP A 438 19.49 -19.67 14.21
N ASP A 439 19.38 -20.97 14.53
CA ASP A 439 20.13 -22.02 13.84
C ASP A 439 19.76 -22.18 12.35
N VAL A 440 18.60 -21.67 11.91
CA VAL A 440 18.04 -21.84 10.57
C VAL A 440 18.01 -20.54 9.78
N ARG A 441 17.78 -19.38 10.44
CA ARG A 441 17.48 -18.11 9.78
C ARG A 441 18.51 -17.04 10.07
N MET A 442 18.64 -16.14 9.12
CA MET A 442 19.51 -14.96 9.19
C MET A 442 18.75 -13.70 8.78
N MET A 443 19.10 -12.58 9.36
CA MET A 443 18.64 -11.26 8.95
C MET A 443 19.77 -10.56 8.21
N MET A 444 19.50 -10.18 6.99
CA MET A 444 20.38 -9.42 6.12
C MET A 444 19.91 -7.97 6.09
N VAL A 445 20.81 -7.05 6.38
CA VAL A 445 20.53 -5.62 6.33
C VAL A 445 21.21 -5.00 5.12
N TYR A 446 20.45 -4.34 4.27
CA TYR A 446 20.92 -3.67 3.07
C TYR A 446 20.44 -2.23 3.02
N GLN A 447 21.24 -1.37 2.33
CA GLN A 447 20.77 -0.08 1.87
C GLN A 447 20.52 -0.18 0.36
N MET A 448 19.31 0.13 -0.09
CA MET A 448 18.93 -0.06 -1.48
C MET A 448 18.21 1.18 -2.05
N PRO A 449 18.40 1.50 -3.33
CA PRO A 449 17.57 2.51 -3.97
C PRO A 449 16.11 2.04 -4.03
N LEU A 450 15.17 2.87 -3.60
CA LEU A 450 13.75 2.55 -3.62
C LEU A 450 13.28 2.22 -5.05
N SER A 451 13.83 2.90 -6.05
CA SER A 451 13.53 2.67 -7.47
C SER A 451 13.81 1.25 -7.95
N GLU A 452 14.74 0.52 -7.32
CA GLU A 452 15.07 -0.87 -7.68
C GLU A 452 14.16 -1.89 -6.98
N ILE A 453 13.46 -1.47 -5.92
CA ILE A 453 12.55 -2.32 -5.13
C ILE A 453 11.15 -2.33 -5.76
N ILE A 454 10.67 -1.16 -6.22
CA ILE A 454 9.30 -0.96 -6.67
C ILE A 454 8.92 -1.71 -7.96
N TYR A 455 9.83 -2.35 -8.68
CA TYR A 455 9.46 -3.05 -9.91
C TYR A 455 9.20 -4.54 -9.69
N ASP A 456 10.21 -5.31 -9.34
CA ASP A 456 10.14 -6.77 -9.37
C ASP A 456 10.91 -7.45 -8.23
N PHE A 457 11.45 -6.65 -7.31
CA PHE A 457 12.29 -7.15 -6.22
C PHE A 457 11.57 -8.16 -5.35
N PHE A 458 10.32 -7.87 -4.97
CA PHE A 458 9.54 -8.72 -4.10
C PHE A 458 9.22 -10.09 -4.73
N ASP A 459 8.85 -10.10 -6.00
CA ASP A 459 8.56 -11.33 -6.73
C ASP A 459 9.83 -12.17 -6.94
N LYS A 460 10.94 -11.53 -7.29
CA LYS A 460 12.23 -12.19 -7.41
C LYS A 460 12.74 -12.73 -6.08
N MET A 461 12.56 -11.98 -4.99
CA MET A 461 12.88 -12.43 -3.64
C MET A 461 12.08 -13.69 -3.29
N LYS A 462 10.76 -13.67 -3.47
CA LYS A 462 9.92 -14.85 -3.22
C LYS A 462 10.29 -16.02 -4.11
N SER A 463 10.56 -15.78 -5.37
CA SER A 463 10.95 -16.82 -6.32
C SER A 463 12.29 -17.47 -5.93
N CYS A 464 13.36 -16.69 -5.66
CA CYS A 464 14.69 -17.23 -5.35
C CYS A 464 14.77 -17.89 -3.97
N THR A 465 13.84 -17.57 -3.06
CA THR A 465 13.76 -18.13 -1.71
C THR A 465 12.60 -19.12 -1.51
N LYS A 466 11.89 -19.51 -2.59
CA LYS A 466 10.71 -20.39 -2.54
C LYS A 466 9.61 -19.87 -1.61
N GLY A 467 9.50 -18.56 -1.43
CA GLY A 467 8.54 -17.92 -0.56
C GLY A 467 8.93 -17.83 0.92
N TYR A 468 10.11 -18.32 1.30
CA TYR A 468 10.53 -18.35 2.70
C TYR A 468 11.15 -17.04 3.21
N ALA A 469 11.52 -16.10 2.33
CA ALA A 469 12.02 -14.80 2.77
C ALA A 469 10.88 -13.86 3.15
N SER A 470 11.08 -13.12 4.23
CA SER A 470 10.28 -11.94 4.57
C SER A 470 11.12 -10.68 4.46
N PHE A 471 10.47 -9.58 4.15
CA PHE A 471 11.09 -8.31 3.79
C PHE A 471 10.34 -7.16 4.43
N ASP A 472 11.10 -6.24 4.98
CA ASP A 472 10.63 -4.95 5.46
C ASP A 472 11.61 -3.86 5.04
N TYR A 473 11.14 -2.61 4.89
CA TYR A 473 12.02 -1.50 4.52
C TYR A 473 11.58 -0.18 5.15
N GLU A 474 12.56 0.66 5.44
CA GLU A 474 12.38 1.96 6.04
C GLU A 474 13.13 3.02 5.22
N PHE A 475 12.54 4.20 5.05
CA PHE A 475 13.19 5.30 4.34
C PHE A 475 14.47 5.75 5.06
N SER A 476 15.57 5.84 4.32
CA SER A 476 16.92 6.09 4.85
C SER A 476 17.55 7.40 4.34
N GLY A 477 16.82 8.19 3.56
CA GLY A 477 17.31 9.46 3.00
C GLY A 477 17.59 9.42 1.51
N TYR A 478 18.14 10.51 1.00
CA TYR A 478 18.49 10.68 -0.42
C TYR A 478 19.99 10.53 -0.63
N ARG A 479 20.39 9.95 -1.77
CA ARG A 479 21.81 9.80 -2.15
C ARG A 479 22.01 10.10 -3.63
N THR A 480 23.14 10.76 -3.93
CA THR A 480 23.54 11.07 -5.31
C THR A 480 23.75 9.79 -6.12
N SER A 481 23.17 9.73 -7.30
CA SER A 481 23.26 8.59 -8.22
C SER A 481 23.41 9.02 -9.67
N SER A 482 24.06 8.18 -10.47
CA SER A 482 24.24 8.44 -11.91
C SER A 482 22.98 8.03 -12.68
N LEU A 483 21.97 8.89 -12.65
CA LEU A 483 20.68 8.66 -13.27
C LEU A 483 20.55 9.36 -14.62
N VAL A 484 19.79 8.76 -15.52
CA VAL A 484 19.50 9.30 -16.85
C VAL A 484 18.04 9.08 -17.20
N LYS A 485 17.44 10.02 -17.94
CA LYS A 485 16.15 9.84 -18.56
C LYS A 485 16.29 8.95 -19.78
N MET A 486 15.51 7.90 -19.83
CA MET A 486 15.37 7.01 -20.99
C MET A 486 14.00 7.23 -21.63
N ASP A 487 13.99 7.69 -22.86
CA ASP A 487 12.78 7.90 -23.65
C ASP A 487 12.52 6.71 -24.58
N ILE A 488 11.26 6.32 -24.70
CA ILE A 488 10.81 5.33 -25.68
C ILE A 488 10.18 6.06 -26.86
N LEU A 489 10.66 5.72 -28.07
CA LEU A 489 10.15 6.30 -29.30
C LEU A 489 9.47 5.23 -30.15
N LEU A 490 8.25 5.53 -30.58
CA LEU A 490 7.50 4.77 -31.57
C LEU A 490 7.37 5.57 -32.86
N ASN A 491 7.84 4.99 -33.96
CA ASN A 491 7.86 5.67 -35.24
C ASN A 491 8.58 7.04 -35.23
N GLY A 492 9.56 7.21 -34.33
CA GLY A 492 10.33 8.44 -34.16
C GLY A 492 9.69 9.50 -33.28
N GLN A 493 8.53 9.23 -32.69
CA GLN A 493 7.86 10.09 -31.73
C GLN A 493 8.07 9.56 -30.31
N ILE A 494 8.39 10.43 -29.37
CA ILE A 494 8.52 10.09 -27.96
C ILE A 494 7.14 9.76 -27.40
N VAL A 495 7.06 8.67 -26.66
CA VAL A 495 5.89 8.30 -25.85
C VAL A 495 6.23 8.61 -24.40
N ASP A 496 5.79 9.80 -23.97
CA ASP A 496 6.10 10.34 -22.64
C ASP A 496 5.68 9.41 -21.48
N ALA A 497 4.54 8.76 -21.61
CA ALA A 497 4.03 7.80 -20.64
C ALA A 497 4.91 6.52 -20.47
N LEU A 498 5.84 6.26 -21.40
CA LEU A 498 6.80 5.16 -21.34
C LEU A 498 8.23 5.65 -21.01
N SER A 499 8.41 6.96 -20.77
CA SER A 499 9.69 7.50 -20.34
C SER A 499 9.97 7.13 -18.88
N THR A 500 11.21 6.77 -18.56
CA THR A 500 11.63 6.37 -17.21
C THR A 500 12.97 7.00 -16.84
N ILE A 501 13.21 7.20 -15.55
CA ILE A 501 14.53 7.55 -15.00
C ILE A 501 15.19 6.26 -14.56
N VAL A 502 16.39 5.99 -15.07
CA VAL A 502 17.10 4.73 -14.84
C VAL A 502 18.57 5.00 -14.49
N PHE A 503 19.16 4.06 -13.76
CA PHE A 503 20.60 4.09 -13.53
C PHE A 503 21.36 3.91 -14.86
N ARG A 504 22.36 4.75 -15.08
CA ARG A 504 23.05 4.88 -16.39
C ARG A 504 23.59 3.54 -16.91
N ASP A 505 24.20 2.75 -16.03
CA ASP A 505 24.83 1.50 -16.43
C ASP A 505 23.81 0.42 -16.80
N PHE A 506 22.59 0.50 -16.28
CA PHE A 506 21.48 -0.42 -16.59
C PHE A 506 20.62 0.04 -17.78
N ALA A 507 20.80 1.28 -18.22
CA ALA A 507 19.93 1.89 -19.23
C ALA A 507 19.88 1.12 -20.56
N TYR A 508 21.03 0.55 -21.01
CA TYR A 508 21.05 -0.25 -22.24
C TYR A 508 20.24 -1.55 -22.09
N ASN A 509 20.46 -2.29 -21.02
CA ASN A 509 19.77 -3.57 -20.80
C ASN A 509 18.27 -3.36 -20.64
N ARG A 510 17.86 -2.41 -19.80
CA ARG A 510 16.45 -2.04 -19.62
C ARG A 510 15.81 -1.54 -20.92
N GLY A 511 16.50 -0.66 -21.65
CA GLY A 511 16.03 -0.16 -22.94
C GLY A 511 15.86 -1.27 -23.98
N ASN A 512 16.80 -2.23 -24.03
CA ASN A 512 16.71 -3.36 -24.93
C ASN A 512 15.56 -4.31 -24.58
N ALA A 513 15.40 -4.67 -23.30
CA ALA A 513 14.30 -5.49 -22.82
C ALA A 513 12.94 -4.84 -23.15
N MET A 514 12.82 -3.53 -22.90
CA MET A 514 11.60 -2.75 -23.15
C MET A 514 11.25 -2.72 -24.65
N VAL A 515 12.19 -2.43 -25.55
CA VAL A 515 11.88 -2.38 -26.98
C VAL A 515 11.55 -3.76 -27.56
N VAL A 516 12.11 -4.84 -27.01
CA VAL A 516 11.78 -6.22 -27.43
C VAL A 516 10.36 -6.55 -26.99
N LYS A 517 10.00 -6.28 -25.74
CA LYS A 517 8.67 -6.57 -25.19
C LYS A 517 7.57 -5.75 -25.89
N LEU A 518 7.79 -4.46 -26.10
CA LEU A 518 6.87 -3.60 -26.85
C LEU A 518 6.67 -4.05 -28.31
N LYS A 519 7.70 -4.59 -28.97
CA LYS A 519 7.57 -5.15 -30.32
C LYS A 519 6.57 -6.30 -30.39
N ASP A 520 6.51 -7.12 -29.35
CA ASP A 520 5.63 -8.30 -29.33
C ASP A 520 4.18 -7.94 -28.96
N LEU A 521 3.99 -6.88 -28.18
CA LEU A 521 2.68 -6.40 -27.72
C LEU A 521 2.00 -5.45 -28.69
N ILE A 522 2.76 -4.57 -29.36
CA ILE A 522 2.18 -3.59 -30.29
C ILE A 522 1.75 -4.30 -31.58
N PRO A 523 0.48 -4.18 -32.00
CA PRO A 523 -0.02 -4.86 -33.18
C PRO A 523 0.64 -4.36 -34.46
N LYS A 524 0.91 -5.31 -35.37
CA LYS A 524 1.48 -5.00 -36.70
C LYS A 524 0.55 -4.11 -37.50
N GLN A 525 1.08 -3.02 -38.04
CA GLN A 525 0.37 -2.08 -38.88
C GLN A 525 0.73 -2.23 -40.37
N GLN A 526 0.09 -1.44 -41.25
CA GLN A 526 0.35 -1.43 -42.69
C GLN A 526 1.77 -0.92 -43.05
N PHE A 527 2.45 -0.28 -42.09
CA PHE A 527 3.83 0.23 -42.23
C PHE A 527 4.73 -0.34 -41.13
N GLU A 528 6.02 -0.21 -41.32
CA GLU A 528 7.03 -0.65 -40.34
C GLU A 528 7.13 0.40 -39.23
N ILE A 529 7.07 -0.07 -37.98
CA ILE A 529 7.16 0.77 -36.78
C ILE A 529 8.54 0.49 -36.14
N PRO A 530 9.47 1.42 -36.16
CA PRO A 530 10.68 1.35 -35.35
C PRO A 530 10.28 1.65 -33.89
N VAL A 531 10.68 0.74 -32.99
CA VAL A 531 10.61 0.90 -31.54
C VAL A 531 12.02 1.16 -31.05
N GLN A 532 12.24 2.25 -30.34
CA GLN A 532 13.58 2.70 -29.98
C GLN A 532 13.62 3.18 -28.53
N ALA A 533 14.72 2.91 -27.83
CA ALA A 533 15.04 3.53 -26.57
C ALA A 533 16.18 4.54 -26.78
N ALA A 534 16.07 5.72 -26.17
CA ALA A 534 17.05 6.79 -26.35
C ALA A 534 17.37 7.49 -25.02
N ILE A 535 18.60 8.01 -24.89
CA ILE A 535 19.04 8.87 -23.80
C ILE A 535 19.54 10.18 -24.41
N GLY A 536 18.92 11.31 -24.03
CA GLY A 536 19.30 12.62 -24.54
C GLY A 536 19.31 12.70 -26.08
N GLY A 537 18.35 12.01 -26.74
CA GLY A 537 18.24 11.94 -28.18
C GLY A 537 19.15 10.89 -28.88
N LYS A 538 20.08 10.26 -28.14
CA LYS A 538 20.94 9.17 -28.67
C LYS A 538 20.23 7.82 -28.50
N ILE A 539 19.96 7.15 -29.62
CA ILE A 539 19.36 5.81 -29.61
C ILE A 539 20.35 4.81 -29.03
N ILE A 540 19.92 4.11 -27.94
CA ILE A 540 20.72 3.07 -27.27
C ILE A 540 20.25 1.66 -27.63
N ALA A 541 18.96 1.45 -27.89
CA ALA A 541 18.40 0.16 -28.32
C ALA A 541 17.34 0.39 -29.41
N ARG A 542 17.17 -0.57 -30.29
CA ARG A 542 16.21 -0.48 -31.40
C ARG A 542 15.73 -1.85 -31.84
N THR A 543 14.43 -1.94 -32.08
CA THR A 543 13.82 -3.06 -32.82
C THR A 543 12.80 -2.52 -33.81
N ASN A 544 12.31 -3.38 -34.72
CA ASN A 544 11.32 -2.97 -35.73
C ASN A 544 10.14 -3.95 -35.73
N ILE A 545 8.92 -3.42 -35.69
CA ILE A 545 7.68 -4.17 -35.92
C ILE A 545 7.45 -4.20 -37.43
N LYS A 546 7.51 -5.39 -38.03
CA LYS A 546 7.36 -5.55 -39.49
C LYS A 546 5.95 -5.19 -39.94
N ALA A 547 5.85 -4.46 -41.06
CA ALA A 547 4.57 -4.14 -41.65
C ALA A 547 3.76 -5.37 -42.09
N LEU A 548 2.43 -5.31 -41.97
CA LEU A 548 1.55 -6.29 -42.58
C LEU A 548 1.82 -6.37 -44.08
N ARG A 549 2.04 -7.58 -44.58
CA ARG A 549 2.27 -7.81 -46.03
C ARG A 549 1.00 -8.35 -46.68
N LYS A 550 0.41 -7.54 -47.55
CA LYS A 550 -0.59 -8.06 -48.50
C LYS A 550 0.18 -8.65 -49.68
N ASN A 551 -0.09 -9.90 -50.05
CA ASN A 551 0.53 -10.51 -51.22
C ASN A 551 -0.08 -9.90 -52.49
N VAL A 552 0.50 -8.79 -52.94
CA VAL A 552 0.06 -8.09 -54.18
C VAL A 552 0.38 -8.84 -55.44
N LEU A 553 1.25 -9.88 -55.38
CA LEU A 553 1.66 -10.72 -56.49
C LEU A 553 0.74 -11.95 -56.66
N ALA A 554 -0.14 -12.27 -55.73
CA ALA A 554 -1.04 -13.43 -55.77
C ALA A 554 -1.94 -13.47 -57.02
N LYS A 555 -2.25 -12.30 -57.59
CA LYS A 555 -3.09 -12.15 -58.79
C LYS A 555 -2.27 -12.00 -60.08
N CYS A 556 -0.94 -12.09 -60.00
CA CYS A 556 -0.06 -11.98 -61.20
C CYS A 556 0.20 -13.37 -61.78
N TYR A 557 -0.63 -13.79 -62.72
CA TYR A 557 -0.39 -14.99 -63.54
C TYR A 557 0.66 -14.67 -64.62
N GLY A 558 1.70 -15.49 -64.71
CA GLY A 558 2.73 -15.41 -65.77
C GLY A 558 4.01 -14.67 -65.38
N GLY A 559 5.00 -14.75 -66.23
CA GLY A 559 6.38 -14.30 -66.01
C GLY A 559 6.66 -12.79 -66.18
N ASP A 560 5.67 -11.90 -66.13
CA ASP A 560 5.88 -10.47 -66.30
C ASP A 560 6.59 -9.85 -65.07
N ILE A 561 7.91 -9.84 -65.14
CA ILE A 561 8.83 -9.32 -64.13
C ILE A 561 8.63 -7.80 -63.92
N SER A 562 8.37 -7.08 -65.02
CA SER A 562 8.20 -5.60 -64.97
C SER A 562 6.96 -5.21 -64.20
N ARG A 563 5.84 -5.91 -64.38
CA ARG A 563 4.57 -5.68 -63.66
C ARG A 563 4.73 -6.04 -62.16
N LYS A 564 5.42 -7.14 -61.85
CA LYS A 564 5.71 -7.53 -60.46
C LYS A 564 6.55 -6.46 -59.73
N LYS A 565 7.62 -5.95 -60.38
CA LYS A 565 8.45 -4.87 -59.81
C LYS A 565 7.61 -3.60 -59.57
N LYS A 566 6.81 -3.18 -60.54
CA LYS A 566 5.98 -1.97 -60.44
C LYS A 566 4.91 -2.06 -59.32
N LEU A 567 4.34 -3.25 -59.10
CA LEU A 567 3.38 -3.48 -57.99
C LEU A 567 4.08 -3.44 -56.63
N LEU A 568 5.29 -4.00 -56.53
CA LEU A 568 6.08 -3.95 -55.30
C LEU A 568 6.55 -2.52 -54.97
N GLU A 569 6.93 -1.73 -55.99
CA GLU A 569 7.30 -0.30 -55.84
C GLU A 569 6.11 0.52 -55.36
N LYS A 570 4.92 0.38 -55.98
CA LYS A 570 3.70 1.04 -55.54
C LYS A 570 3.34 0.66 -54.10
N GLN A 571 3.50 -0.60 -53.72
CA GLN A 571 3.28 -1.05 -52.33
C GLN A 571 4.26 -0.37 -51.37
N LYS A 572 5.54 -0.28 -51.74
CA LYS A 572 6.60 0.39 -50.96
C LYS A 572 6.31 1.88 -50.78
N GLU A 573 5.94 2.57 -51.88
CA GLU A 573 5.55 3.99 -51.80
C GLU A 573 4.28 4.23 -50.96
N GLY A 574 3.26 3.38 -51.13
CA GLY A 574 2.04 3.44 -50.31
C GLY A 574 2.33 3.28 -48.81
N LYS A 575 3.17 2.33 -48.44
CA LYS A 575 3.62 2.13 -47.06
C LYS A 575 4.42 3.32 -46.53
N LYS A 576 5.28 3.94 -47.36
CA LYS A 576 6.04 5.13 -46.97
C LYS A 576 5.12 6.33 -46.70
N ARG A 577 4.06 6.53 -47.50
CA ARG A 577 3.06 7.58 -47.29
C ARG A 577 2.25 7.30 -46.02
N MET A 578 1.82 6.04 -45.80
CA MET A 578 1.09 5.67 -44.58
C MET A 578 1.91 5.87 -43.33
N LYS A 579 3.23 5.62 -43.38
CA LYS A 579 4.14 5.86 -42.26
C LYS A 579 4.23 7.34 -41.86
N MET A 580 4.06 8.27 -42.81
CA MET A 580 4.12 9.72 -42.58
C MET A 580 2.83 10.29 -41.95
N VAL A 581 1.72 9.57 -42.04
CA VAL A 581 0.38 10.04 -41.62
C VAL A 581 -0.22 9.17 -40.51
N GLY A 582 0.27 7.93 -40.34
CA GLY A 582 -0.31 6.97 -39.40
C GLY A 582 0.16 7.23 -37.97
N SER A 583 -0.78 7.41 -37.04
CA SER A 583 -0.54 7.28 -35.61
C SER A 583 -0.42 5.79 -35.22
N VAL A 584 0.41 5.50 -34.24
CA VAL A 584 0.57 4.14 -33.70
C VAL A 584 -0.32 4.05 -32.46
N GLU A 585 -1.34 3.20 -32.52
CA GLU A 585 -2.11 2.84 -31.35
C GLU A 585 -1.27 1.94 -30.43
N ILE A 586 -1.17 2.30 -29.17
CA ILE A 586 -0.48 1.56 -28.13
C ILE A 586 -1.54 0.87 -27.29
N PRO A 587 -1.60 -0.47 -27.25
CA PRO A 587 -2.56 -1.18 -26.44
C PRO A 587 -2.24 -1.00 -24.95
N GLN A 588 -3.25 -1.12 -24.08
CA GLN A 588 -3.12 -0.99 -22.63
C GLN A 588 -2.08 -1.96 -22.06
N GLU A 589 -2.06 -3.19 -22.59
CA GLU A 589 -1.09 -4.22 -22.18
C GLU A 589 0.37 -3.79 -22.39
N ALA A 590 0.66 -2.87 -23.32
CA ALA A 590 2.00 -2.37 -23.55
C ALA A 590 2.49 -1.45 -22.40
N PHE A 591 1.60 -0.70 -21.76
CA PHE A 591 1.94 0.09 -20.59
C PHE A 591 2.13 -0.80 -19.36
N MET A 592 1.25 -1.78 -19.15
CA MET A 592 1.36 -2.76 -18.06
C MET A 592 2.61 -3.63 -18.17
N ALA A 593 3.00 -3.99 -19.40
CA ALA A 593 4.18 -4.82 -19.62
C ALA A 593 5.50 -4.15 -19.25
N VAL A 594 5.54 -2.83 -19.20
CA VAL A 594 6.71 -2.07 -18.71
C VAL A 594 6.89 -2.27 -17.21
N LEU A 595 5.80 -2.54 -16.47
CA LEU A 595 5.82 -2.79 -15.03
C LEU A 595 6.42 -4.14 -14.64
N SER A 596 6.32 -5.14 -15.54
CA SER A 596 6.75 -6.52 -15.31
C SER A 596 7.97 -6.89 -16.15
N MET A 597 9.00 -6.04 -16.17
CA MET A 597 10.24 -6.35 -16.91
C MET A 597 11.11 -7.31 -16.12
N ASP A 598 11.28 -8.51 -16.66
CA ASP A 598 12.32 -9.43 -16.23
C ASP A 598 13.66 -8.90 -16.78
N ASP A 599 14.56 -8.52 -15.89
CA ASP A 599 15.97 -8.35 -16.20
C ASP A 599 16.60 -9.77 -16.21
N ASP A 600 16.52 -10.48 -17.36
CA ASP A 600 17.29 -11.70 -17.60
C ASP A 600 18.78 -11.39 -17.80
#